data_077629e9d4027b05e314a29e96ad6f5e
#
_entry.id   077629e9d4027b05e314a29e96ad6f5e
#
_cell.length_a   1.000
_cell.length_b   1.000
_cell.length_c   1.000
_cell.angle_alpha   90.00
_cell.angle_beta   90.00
_cell.angle_gamma   90.00
#
_symmetry.space_group_name_H-M   'P 1'
#
loop_
_entity.id
_entity.type
_entity.pdbx_description
1 polymer ?
#
loop_
_entity_poly.entity_id
_entity_poly.type
_entity_poly.pdbx_seq_one_letter_code
_entity_poly.pdbx_strand_id
1 'polypeptide(L)'
;MLSVNELLDVAKLEISNIKTNEVFLVRDLFKGYEWNRISRSDRLLIGTLFLNYIKNDDMGVVPIEKTSSRQQKYKKQDVDKGGK
;
A
#
# COMPACT_ATOMS: atom_id res chain seq x y z
N MET A 1 -7.24 -4.69 -18.85
CA MET A 1 -6.83 -4.92 -17.46
C MET A 1 -5.43 -4.35 -17.25
N LEU A 2 -5.21 -3.74 -16.11
CA LEU A 2 -3.91 -3.15 -15.82
C LEU A 2 -2.88 -4.22 -15.48
N SER A 3 -1.64 -3.98 -15.86
CA SER A 3 -0.53 -4.84 -15.47
C SER A 3 -0.22 -4.64 -13.99
N VAL A 4 0.58 -5.54 -13.42
CA VAL A 4 1.00 -5.41 -12.02
C VAL A 4 1.72 -4.09 -11.78
N ASN A 5 2.58 -3.68 -12.71
CA ASN A 5 3.30 -2.41 -12.56
C ASN A 5 2.34 -1.22 -12.56
N GLU A 6 1.34 -1.25 -13.42
CA GLU A 6 0.34 -0.19 -13.46
C GLU A 6 -0.49 -0.16 -12.18
N LEU A 7 -0.84 -1.33 -11.67
CA LEU A 7 -1.57 -1.42 -10.40
C LEU A 7 -0.73 -0.88 -9.25
N LEU A 8 0.56 -1.18 -9.27
CA LEU A 8 1.46 -0.65 -8.24
C LEU A 8 1.53 0.87 -8.32
N ASP A 9 1.56 1.43 -9.52
CA ASP A 9 1.55 2.88 -9.68
C ASP A 9 0.28 3.50 -9.11
N VAL A 10 -0.86 2.86 -9.30
CA VAL A 10 -2.12 3.32 -8.70
C VAL A 10 -2.00 3.34 -7.18
N ALA A 11 -1.45 2.28 -6.60
CA ALA A 11 -1.28 2.21 -5.15
C ALA A 11 -0.39 3.33 -4.65
N LYS A 12 0.71 3.60 -5.36
CA LYS A 12 1.63 4.67 -4.95
C LYS A 12 0.94 6.02 -4.94
N LEU A 13 0.13 6.29 -5.96
CA LEU A 13 -0.58 7.56 -6.02
C LEU A 13 -1.63 7.69 -4.92
N GLU A 14 -2.29 6.59 -4.58
CA GLU A 14 -3.33 6.63 -3.56
C GLU A 14 -2.79 6.87 -2.16
N ILE A 15 -1.52 6.65 -1.93
CA ILE A 15 -0.92 6.91 -0.62
C ILE A 15 -1.15 8.36 -0.20
N SER A 16 -1.13 9.28 -1.17
CA SER A 16 -1.32 10.71 -0.87
C SER A 16 -2.70 11.01 -0.31
N ASN A 17 -3.67 10.12 -0.52
CA ASN A 17 -5.02 10.28 0.00
C ASN A 17 -5.20 9.70 1.39
N ILE A 18 -4.19 9.00 1.89
CA ILE A 18 -4.23 8.43 3.24
C ILE A 18 -3.78 9.52 4.22
N LYS A 19 -4.52 9.67 5.29
CA LYS A 19 -4.19 10.68 6.29
C LYS A 19 -3.18 10.14 7.30
N THR A 20 -2.46 11.05 7.90
CA THR A 20 -1.49 10.72 8.95
C THR A 20 -2.17 9.89 10.05
N ASN A 21 -1.51 8.84 10.46
CA ASN A 21 -1.95 7.89 11.49
C ASN A 21 -3.05 6.94 11.05
N GLU A 22 -3.48 7.01 9.79
CA GLU A 22 -4.42 6.01 9.29
C GLU A 22 -3.74 4.69 9.04
N VAL A 23 -4.43 3.62 9.37
CA VAL A 23 -3.98 2.25 9.14
C VAL A 23 -4.74 1.72 7.93
N PHE A 24 -4.02 1.08 7.02
CA PHE A 24 -4.64 0.60 5.79
C PHE A 24 -3.96 -0.68 5.29
N LEU A 25 -4.66 -1.36 4.40
CA LEU A 25 -4.13 -2.53 3.67
C LEU A 25 -3.91 -2.11 2.24
N VAL A 26 -3.06 -2.86 1.51
CA VAL A 26 -2.84 -2.56 0.09
C VAL A 26 -4.16 -2.54 -0.67
N ARG A 27 -5.06 -3.47 -0.37
CA ARG A 27 -6.35 -3.53 -1.06
C ARG A 27 -7.18 -2.27 -0.86
N ASP A 28 -6.95 -1.54 0.23
CA ASP A 28 -7.70 -0.31 0.52
C ASP A 28 -7.31 0.82 -0.43
N LEU A 29 -6.22 0.66 -1.16
CA LEU A 29 -5.77 1.63 -2.14
C LEU A 29 -6.47 1.44 -3.48
N PHE A 30 -7.34 0.46 -3.59
CA PHE A 30 -8.11 0.16 -4.80
C PHE A 30 -9.59 0.13 -4.47
N LYS A 31 -10.41 0.33 -5.50
CA LYS A 31 -11.84 0.10 -5.32
C LYS A 31 -12.09 -1.38 -5.16
N GLY A 32 -13.11 -1.73 -4.37
CA GLY A 32 -13.37 -3.13 -4.07
C GLY A 32 -13.50 -4.00 -5.30
N TYR A 33 -14.24 -3.52 -6.31
CA TYR A 33 -14.42 -4.33 -7.52
C TYR A 33 -13.15 -4.43 -8.34
N GLU A 34 -12.28 -3.42 -8.28
CA GLU A 34 -11.00 -3.49 -8.98
C GLU A 34 -10.10 -4.54 -8.34
N TRP A 35 -10.06 -4.56 -7.02
CA TRP A 35 -9.28 -5.53 -6.29
C TRP A 35 -9.76 -6.95 -6.59
N ASN A 36 -11.08 -7.12 -6.66
CA ASN A 36 -11.67 -8.44 -6.91
C ASN A 36 -11.36 -8.96 -8.30
N ARG A 37 -11.03 -8.09 -9.25
CA ARG A 37 -10.67 -8.50 -10.61
C ARG A 37 -9.21 -8.92 -10.73
N ILE A 38 -8.40 -8.64 -9.73
CA ILE A 38 -6.98 -8.98 -9.76
C ILE A 38 -6.84 -10.44 -9.33
N SER A 39 -6.04 -11.21 -10.07
CA SER A 39 -5.80 -12.61 -9.73
C SER A 39 -5.09 -12.71 -8.38
N ARG A 40 -5.23 -13.85 -7.74
CA ARG A 40 -4.60 -14.05 -6.43
C ARG A 40 -3.08 -13.91 -6.52
N SER A 41 -2.46 -14.47 -7.55
CA SER A 41 -1.01 -14.37 -7.71
C SER A 41 -0.57 -12.92 -7.88
N ASP A 42 -1.36 -12.14 -8.62
CA ASP A 42 -1.02 -10.73 -8.82
C ASP A 42 -1.21 -9.93 -7.53
N ARG A 43 -2.23 -10.26 -6.74
CA ARG A 43 -2.41 -9.62 -5.44
C ARG A 43 -1.22 -9.85 -4.53
N LEU A 44 -0.71 -11.08 -4.51
CA LEU A 44 0.46 -11.40 -3.70
C LEU A 44 1.69 -10.67 -4.19
N LEU A 45 1.84 -10.59 -5.50
CA LEU A 45 2.99 -9.88 -6.08
C LEU A 45 2.91 -8.39 -5.78
N ILE A 46 1.74 -7.79 -5.93
CA ILE A 46 1.55 -6.38 -5.60
C ILE A 46 1.91 -6.12 -4.14
N GLY A 47 1.48 -7.00 -3.24
CA GLY A 47 1.81 -6.86 -1.82
C GLY A 47 3.30 -6.87 -1.58
N THR A 48 4.01 -7.78 -2.24
CA THR A 48 5.45 -7.88 -2.10
C THR A 48 6.16 -6.63 -2.64
N LEU A 49 5.75 -6.20 -3.83
CA LEU A 49 6.35 -5.03 -4.46
C LEU A 49 6.06 -3.75 -3.67
N PHE A 50 4.86 -3.64 -3.15
CA PHE A 50 4.48 -2.48 -2.35
C PHE A 50 5.31 -2.42 -1.06
N LEU A 51 5.48 -3.56 -0.39
CA LEU A 51 6.30 -3.62 0.82
C LEU A 51 7.75 -3.21 0.53
N ASN A 52 8.30 -3.72 -0.57
CA ASN A 52 9.66 -3.36 -0.97
C ASN A 52 9.78 -1.87 -1.28
N TYR A 53 8.77 -1.33 -1.96
CA TYR A 53 8.74 0.09 -2.28
C TYR A 53 8.78 0.95 -1.02
N ILE A 54 7.97 0.58 -0.04
CA ILE A 54 7.89 1.34 1.20
C ILE A 54 9.20 1.27 1.98
N LYS A 55 9.84 0.11 2.00
CA LYS A 55 11.10 -0.05 2.72
C LYS A 55 12.23 0.76 2.09
N ASN A 56 12.18 0.95 0.78
CA ASN A 56 13.25 1.63 0.06
C ASN A 56 13.03 3.13 -0.08
N ASP A 57 11.79 3.58 0.02
CA ASP A 57 11.46 4.99 -0.12
C ASP A 57 10.96 5.54 1.20
N ASP A 58 11.43 6.73 1.53
CA ASP A 58 11.03 7.39 2.76
C ASP A 58 9.73 8.16 2.54
N MET A 59 8.63 7.44 2.51
CA MET A 59 7.33 8.01 2.20
C MET A 59 6.45 8.23 3.41
N GLY A 60 6.98 7.94 4.59
CA GLY A 60 6.19 8.08 5.79
C GLY A 60 5.17 6.97 5.99
N VAL A 61 5.32 5.87 5.29
CA VAL A 61 4.47 4.70 5.48
C VAL A 61 5.31 3.59 6.05
N VAL A 62 4.82 2.96 7.11
CA VAL A 62 5.54 1.86 7.75
C VAL A 62 4.64 0.64 7.85
N PRO A 63 5.21 -0.56 7.69
CA PRO A 63 4.47 -1.77 7.93
C PRO A 63 4.30 -1.98 9.44
N ILE A 64 3.13 -2.45 9.82
CA ILE A 64 2.86 -2.79 11.21
C ILE A 64 2.48 -4.26 11.27
N GLU A 65 1.72 -4.69 12.25
CA GLU A 65 1.40 -6.11 12.38
C GLU A 65 0.51 -6.59 11.24
N LYS A 66 0.49 -7.89 11.02
CA LYS A 66 -0.41 -8.49 10.03
C LYS A 66 -1.78 -8.74 10.64
N THR A 67 -2.79 -8.79 9.79
CA THR A 67 -4.13 -9.18 10.23
C THR A 67 -4.18 -10.68 10.50
N SER A 68 -5.28 -11.14 11.09
CA SER A 68 -5.48 -12.57 11.28
C SER A 68 -5.50 -13.33 9.96
N SER A 69 -5.84 -12.65 8.86
CA SER A 69 -5.83 -13.24 7.52
C SER A 69 -4.45 -13.17 6.87
N ARG A 70 -3.43 -12.73 7.61
CA ARG A 70 -2.05 -12.63 7.15
C ARG A 70 -1.85 -11.54 6.11
N GLN A 71 -2.71 -10.54 6.11
CA GLN A 71 -2.51 -9.37 5.27
C GLN A 71 -1.70 -8.34 6.03
N GLN A 72 -0.71 -7.77 5.35
CA GLN A 72 0.15 -6.78 5.98
C GLN A 72 -0.59 -5.47 6.13
N LYS A 73 -0.61 -4.95 7.35
CA LYS A 73 -1.17 -3.62 7.61
C LYS A 73 -0.06 -2.58 7.52
N TYR A 74 -0.43 -1.39 7.12
CA TYR A 74 0.47 -0.25 7.01
C TYR A 74 -0.12 0.92 7.75
N LYS A 75 0.74 1.80 8.21
CA LYS A 75 0.32 3.01 8.88
C LYS A 75 1.05 4.18 8.26
N LYS A 76 0.31 5.23 7.95
CA LYS A 76 0.93 6.45 7.44
C LYS A 76 1.34 7.32 8.61
N GLN A 77 2.62 7.63 8.67
CA GLN A 77 3.17 8.47 9.72
C GLN A 77 3.33 9.89 9.21
N ASP A 78 3.34 10.82 10.13
CA ASP A 78 3.62 12.19 9.78
C ASP A 78 5.11 12.32 9.48
N VAL A 79 5.41 12.62 8.23
CA VAL A 79 6.80 12.83 7.83
C VAL A 79 7.13 14.28 8.07
N ASP A 80 7.86 14.54 9.12
CA ASP A 80 8.27 15.90 9.44
C ASP A 80 9.43 16.31 8.56
N LYS A 81 9.10 17.15 7.63
CA LYS A 81 10.11 17.64 6.69
C LYS A 81 10.78 18.88 7.19
N GLY A 82 10.28 19.35 8.18
CA GLY A 82 10.82 20.55 8.58
C GLY A 82 12.00 20.38 9.41
N GLY A 83 11.88 19.81 9.31
CA GLY A 83 12.42 19.68 9.88
C GLY A 83 12.32 20.52 10.80
N LYS A 84 11.85 20.52 10.48
CA LYS A 84 11.73 20.98 10.96
C LYS A 84 12.01 21.12 11.09
#